data_b7b01e3889abf94e6e4d3d3a67956059
#
_entry.id   b7b01e3889abf94e6e4d3d3a67956059
#
_cell.length_a   1.000
_cell.length_b   1.000
_cell.length_c   1.000
_cell.angle_alpha   90.00
_cell.angle_beta   90.00
_cell.angle_gamma   90.00
#
_symmetry.space_group_name_H-M   'P 1'
#
loop_
_entity.id
_entity.type
_entity.pdbx_description
1 polymer ?
#
loop_
_entity_poly.entity_id
_entity_poly.type
_entity_poly.pdbx_seq_one_letter_code
_entity_poly.pdbx_strand_id
1 'polypeptide(L)'
;SQTPFAKCEIRWSHPVVPGDTIAGRRRVLEKYERRGSKFVTFRVEAVNQRGEIAAEYDYTCIFEYAKGKREVPSQENPPPAAAPLIATPRLLDFPGVSIGDALDELDITESQEIMNRKNDFRLAGRRNDSNIHTDEEFAKQNIFAGTTNSGPATMSYVDQMLGLSFPVSSFYLGGNLLMRAITPFRSGDTVRFQGKIMGKSEDAGKKLLECQVKGINQRGELVSLSDASLAMGK
;
A
#
# COMPACT_ATOMS: atom_id res chain seq x y z
N SER A 1 20.20 10.19 4.77
CA SER A 1 19.30 10.43 3.65
C SER A 1 18.20 9.38 3.67
N GLN A 2 16.96 9.80 3.46
CA GLN A 2 15.84 8.89 3.38
C GLN A 2 15.64 8.41 1.94
N THR A 3 15.31 7.14 1.79
CA THR A 3 15.01 6.54 0.49
C THR A 3 13.48 6.41 0.36
N PRO A 4 12.81 7.36 -0.31
CA PRO A 4 11.36 7.33 -0.44
C PRO A 4 10.86 6.05 -1.11
N PHE A 5 9.70 5.61 -0.67
CA PHE A 5 8.98 4.50 -1.27
C PHE A 5 8.53 4.83 -2.70
N ALA A 6 8.67 3.89 -3.62
CA ALA A 6 8.16 4.00 -4.99
C ALA A 6 7.06 2.98 -5.28
N LYS A 7 7.30 1.71 -4.99
CA LYS A 7 6.34 0.61 -5.16
C LYS A 7 6.69 -0.56 -4.25
N CYS A 8 5.69 -1.38 -3.97
CA CYS A 8 5.87 -2.68 -3.34
C CYS A 8 4.92 -3.70 -3.95
N GLU A 9 5.42 -4.88 -4.20
CA GLU A 9 4.62 -6.04 -4.58
C GLU A 9 4.76 -7.11 -3.51
N ILE A 10 3.64 -7.55 -2.93
CA ILE A 10 3.59 -8.64 -1.95
C ILE A 10 2.90 -9.83 -2.60
N ARG A 11 3.47 -11.01 -2.39
CA ARG A 11 2.94 -12.32 -2.76
C ARG A 11 2.83 -13.17 -1.50
N TRP A 12 1.63 -13.62 -1.18
CA TRP A 12 1.38 -14.48 -0.02
C TRP A 12 1.32 -15.94 -0.43
N SER A 13 1.92 -16.80 0.37
CA SER A 13 1.97 -18.25 0.12
C SER A 13 1.32 -19.05 1.23
N HIS A 14 1.48 -18.61 2.49
CA HIS A 14 0.94 -19.30 3.67
C HIS A 14 0.45 -18.29 4.69
N PRO A 15 -0.61 -18.60 5.46
CA PRO A 15 -1.04 -17.77 6.57
C PRO A 15 0.03 -17.76 7.67
N VAL A 16 0.18 -16.61 8.31
CA VAL A 16 0.92 -16.47 9.56
C VAL A 16 -0.08 -16.53 10.70
N VAL A 17 0.15 -17.43 11.63
CA VAL A 17 -0.78 -17.68 12.75
C VAL A 17 -0.11 -17.38 14.10
N PRO A 18 -0.89 -17.14 15.17
CA PRO A 18 -0.34 -16.97 16.51
C PRO A 18 0.60 -18.13 16.88
N GLY A 19 1.79 -17.79 17.39
CA GLY A 19 2.84 -18.75 17.71
C GLY A 19 3.87 -18.96 16.61
N ASP A 20 3.65 -18.43 15.39
CA ASP A 20 4.69 -18.43 14.37
C ASP A 20 5.81 -17.45 14.70
N THR A 21 7.05 -17.88 14.41
CA THR A 21 8.22 -17.02 14.41
C THR A 21 8.63 -16.76 12.97
N ILE A 22 8.66 -15.50 12.55
CA ILE A 22 8.99 -15.11 11.18
C ILE A 22 10.39 -14.51 11.13
N ALA A 23 11.25 -15.09 10.30
CA ALA A 23 12.56 -14.55 9.95
C ALA A 23 12.50 -13.84 8.59
N GLY A 24 12.91 -12.58 8.56
CA GLY A 24 13.03 -11.80 7.31
C GLY A 24 14.41 -11.96 6.69
N ARG A 25 14.48 -12.41 5.44
CA ARG A 25 15.71 -12.47 4.63
C ARG A 25 15.66 -11.42 3.56
N ARG A 26 16.57 -10.44 3.61
CA ARG A 26 16.60 -9.31 2.67
C ARG A 26 17.80 -9.37 1.75
N ARG A 27 17.58 -9.14 0.45
CA ARG A 27 18.65 -8.97 -0.54
C ARG A 27 18.32 -7.90 -1.55
N VAL A 28 19.32 -7.31 -2.20
CA VAL A 28 19.13 -6.44 -3.36
C VAL A 28 18.75 -7.33 -4.54
N LEU A 29 17.59 -7.03 -5.15
CA LEU A 29 17.11 -7.73 -6.33
C LEU A 29 17.64 -7.05 -7.61
N GLU A 30 17.48 -5.73 -7.69
CA GLU A 30 17.91 -4.95 -8.85
C GLU A 30 18.23 -3.49 -8.48
N LYS A 31 19.03 -2.86 -9.36
CA LYS A 31 19.27 -1.42 -9.37
C LYS A 31 19.06 -0.93 -10.80
N TYR A 32 18.32 0.15 -10.96
CA TYR A 32 18.06 0.68 -12.29
C TYR A 32 17.88 2.19 -12.27
N GLU A 33 18.01 2.80 -13.44
CA GLU A 33 17.69 4.19 -13.67
C GLU A 33 16.48 4.30 -14.61
N ARG A 34 15.58 5.21 -14.29
CA ARG A 34 14.43 5.52 -15.13
C ARG A 34 14.14 7.01 -15.08
N ARG A 35 14.12 7.66 -16.26
CA ARG A 35 13.85 9.10 -16.38
C ARG A 35 14.78 9.95 -15.49
N GLY A 36 16.04 9.57 -15.39
CA GLY A 36 17.06 10.22 -14.59
C GLY A 36 16.97 9.98 -13.07
N SER A 37 15.98 9.26 -12.59
CA SER A 37 15.89 8.87 -11.18
C SER A 37 16.44 7.47 -10.97
N LYS A 38 17.18 7.27 -9.87
CA LYS A 38 17.81 5.98 -9.53
C LYS A 38 16.99 5.24 -8.49
N PHE A 39 16.79 3.95 -8.75
CA PHE A 39 15.97 3.06 -7.95
C PHE A 39 16.74 1.83 -7.48
N VAL A 40 16.36 1.32 -6.32
CA VAL A 40 16.82 0.02 -5.82
C VAL A 40 15.60 -0.77 -5.39
N THR A 41 15.50 -2.02 -5.84
CA THR A 41 14.49 -2.98 -5.38
C THR A 41 15.16 -3.98 -4.45
N PHE A 42 14.57 -4.15 -3.28
CA PHE A 42 14.93 -5.17 -2.32
C PHE A 42 13.87 -6.26 -2.33
N ARG A 43 14.31 -7.51 -2.38
CA ARG A 43 13.44 -8.66 -2.08
C ARG A 43 13.58 -9.05 -0.62
N VAL A 44 12.45 -9.26 0.03
CA VAL A 44 12.38 -9.79 1.39
C VAL A 44 11.52 -11.04 1.38
N GLU A 45 12.07 -12.13 1.91
CA GLU A 45 11.36 -13.37 2.14
C GLU A 45 11.03 -13.48 3.63
N ALA A 46 9.76 -13.63 3.97
CA ALA A 46 9.28 -13.88 5.32
C ALA A 46 9.16 -15.40 5.50
N VAL A 47 10.05 -15.99 6.28
CA VAL A 47 10.15 -17.44 6.45
C VAL A 47 9.77 -17.81 7.87
N ASN A 48 8.88 -18.79 8.05
CA ASN A 48 8.48 -19.26 9.37
C ASN A 48 9.52 -20.24 9.97
N GLN A 49 9.30 -20.68 11.21
CA GLN A 49 10.20 -21.59 11.91
C GLN A 49 10.29 -23.00 11.28
N ARG A 50 9.36 -23.35 10.38
CA ARG A 50 9.37 -24.61 9.62
C ARG A 50 10.16 -24.50 8.31
N GLY A 51 10.66 -23.30 7.97
CA GLY A 51 11.36 -23.04 6.71
C GLY A 51 10.42 -22.73 5.53
N GLU A 52 9.12 -22.55 5.77
CA GLU A 52 8.12 -22.22 4.75
C GLU A 52 8.10 -20.72 4.50
N ILE A 53 8.04 -20.30 3.23
CA ILE A 53 7.87 -18.90 2.87
C ILE A 53 6.40 -18.52 3.07
N ALA A 54 6.12 -17.70 4.07
CA ALA A 54 4.80 -17.18 4.33
C ALA A 54 4.42 -16.08 3.34
N ALA A 55 5.37 -15.15 3.09
CA ALA A 55 5.22 -14.11 2.09
C ALA A 55 6.57 -13.70 1.50
N GLU A 56 6.53 -13.19 0.29
CA GLU A 56 7.67 -12.55 -0.38
C GLU A 56 7.24 -11.16 -0.84
N TYR A 57 8.08 -10.14 -0.65
CA TYR A 57 7.79 -8.83 -1.20
C TYR A 57 9.00 -8.15 -1.82
N ASP A 58 8.75 -7.45 -2.92
CA ASP A 58 9.70 -6.65 -3.66
C ASP A 58 9.43 -5.17 -3.36
N TYR A 59 10.33 -4.56 -2.59
CA TYR A 59 10.21 -3.19 -2.12
C TYR A 59 11.18 -2.29 -2.89
N THR A 60 10.65 -1.33 -3.66
CA THR A 60 11.45 -0.39 -4.45
C THR A 60 11.49 0.98 -3.80
N CYS A 61 12.70 1.49 -3.60
CA CYS A 61 12.99 2.84 -3.11
C CYS A 61 13.61 3.72 -4.18
N ILE A 62 13.40 5.03 -4.07
CA ILE A 62 14.09 6.04 -4.86
C ILE A 62 15.35 6.47 -4.10
N PHE A 63 16.51 6.30 -4.70
CA PHE A 63 17.80 6.72 -4.13
C PHE A 63 18.22 8.11 -4.59
N GLU A 64 17.86 8.47 -5.82
CA GLU A 64 18.14 9.78 -6.40
C GLU A 64 16.95 10.19 -7.27
N TYR A 65 16.40 11.37 -7.04
CA TYR A 65 15.21 11.87 -7.71
C TYR A 65 15.55 13.02 -8.65
N ALA A 66 15.40 12.78 -9.96
CA ALA A 66 15.84 13.70 -11.00
C ALA A 66 15.06 15.02 -11.08
N LYS A 67 13.80 15.03 -10.65
CA LYS A 67 12.90 16.18 -10.83
C LYS A 67 13.00 17.27 -9.75
N GLY A 68 13.95 17.12 -8.81
CA GLY A 68 14.05 18.04 -7.67
C GLY A 68 12.88 17.88 -6.67
N LYS A 69 12.62 18.94 -5.88
CA LYS A 69 11.55 18.92 -4.89
C LYS A 69 10.18 19.03 -5.55
N ARG A 70 9.20 18.33 -4.98
CA ARG A 70 7.79 18.50 -5.34
C ARG A 70 7.21 19.75 -4.68
N GLU A 71 6.28 20.39 -5.35
CA GLU A 71 5.49 21.46 -4.76
C GLU A 71 4.48 20.88 -3.75
N VAL A 72 4.22 21.64 -2.69
CA VAL A 72 3.13 21.35 -1.75
C VAL A 72 1.91 22.10 -2.25
N PRO A 73 0.81 21.39 -2.59
CA PRO A 73 -0.42 22.06 -3.00
C PRO A 73 -0.93 22.98 -1.89
N SER A 74 -1.53 24.12 -2.28
CA SER A 74 -2.26 24.95 -1.34
C SER A 74 -3.44 24.15 -0.77
N GLN A 75 -3.51 24.07 0.55
CA GLN A 75 -4.65 23.45 1.24
C GLN A 75 -5.69 24.51 1.55
N GLU A 76 -6.33 25.03 0.52
CA GLU A 76 -7.52 25.86 0.72
C GLU A 76 -8.69 24.94 1.12
N ASN A 77 -9.06 25.01 2.39
CA ASN A 77 -10.18 24.31 3.01
C ASN A 77 -10.10 22.75 2.84
N PRO A 78 -9.44 22.04 3.74
CA PRO A 78 -9.57 20.60 3.76
C PRO A 78 -11.05 20.22 3.91
N PRO A 79 -11.57 19.28 3.13
CA PRO A 79 -12.91 18.80 3.33
C PRO A 79 -13.06 18.31 4.79
N PRO A 80 -14.26 18.47 5.39
CA PRO A 80 -14.48 17.94 6.73
C PRO A 80 -14.11 16.46 6.73
N ALA A 81 -13.43 16.03 7.79
CA ALA A 81 -13.08 14.63 7.97
C ALA A 81 -14.34 13.78 7.81
N ALA A 82 -14.39 12.96 6.78
CA ALA A 82 -15.46 11.99 6.66
C ALA A 82 -15.43 11.11 7.91
N ALA A 83 -16.59 10.95 8.56
CA ALA A 83 -16.70 9.96 9.63
C ALA A 83 -16.24 8.60 9.05
N PRO A 84 -15.43 7.83 9.77
CA PRO A 84 -15.02 6.52 9.29
C PRO A 84 -16.29 5.70 9.05
N LEU A 85 -16.60 5.44 7.79
CA LEU A 85 -17.62 4.48 7.43
C LEU A 85 -17.08 3.10 7.86
N ILE A 86 -17.62 2.58 8.95
CA ILE A 86 -17.48 1.16 9.27
C ILE A 86 -18.38 0.44 8.27
N ALA A 87 -17.89 0.26 7.06
CA ALA A 87 -18.60 -0.52 6.05
C ALA A 87 -18.65 -1.97 6.52
N THR A 88 -19.84 -2.54 6.57
CA THR A 88 -19.99 -3.99 6.77
C THR A 88 -19.44 -4.67 5.52
N PRO A 89 -18.43 -5.55 5.63
CA PRO A 89 -17.89 -6.24 4.48
C PRO A 89 -18.97 -6.99 3.72
N ARG A 90 -19.04 -6.78 2.42
CA ARG A 90 -19.88 -7.53 1.51
C ARG A 90 -19.01 -8.42 0.63
N LEU A 91 -18.73 -9.63 1.11
CA LEU A 91 -17.86 -10.55 0.42
C LEU A 91 -18.43 -10.94 -0.95
N LEU A 92 -17.56 -10.90 -1.95
CA LEU A 92 -17.91 -11.29 -3.31
C LEU A 92 -18.05 -12.80 -3.43
N ASP A 93 -19.00 -13.20 -4.28
CA ASP A 93 -19.17 -14.58 -4.73
C ASP A 93 -18.63 -14.72 -6.15
N PHE A 94 -17.68 -15.63 -6.36
CA PHE A 94 -17.01 -15.78 -7.65
C PHE A 94 -17.97 -15.98 -8.83
N PRO A 95 -19.02 -16.83 -8.77
CA PRO A 95 -20.00 -16.94 -9.84
C PRO A 95 -20.72 -15.63 -10.18
N GLY A 96 -21.08 -14.85 -9.16
CA GLY A 96 -21.87 -13.63 -9.30
C GLY A 96 -21.08 -12.40 -9.77
N VAL A 97 -19.75 -12.47 -9.85
CA VAL A 97 -18.90 -11.34 -10.22
C VAL A 97 -18.60 -11.32 -11.71
N SER A 98 -18.62 -10.13 -12.30
CA SER A 98 -18.29 -9.87 -13.71
C SER A 98 -17.10 -8.94 -13.85
N ILE A 99 -16.37 -9.06 -14.97
CA ILE A 99 -15.32 -8.10 -15.32
C ILE A 99 -15.97 -6.73 -15.53
N GLY A 100 -15.38 -5.70 -14.91
CA GLY A 100 -15.89 -4.33 -14.90
C GLY A 100 -16.71 -3.98 -13.64
N ASP A 101 -17.10 -4.94 -12.83
CA ASP A 101 -17.81 -4.69 -11.58
C ASP A 101 -16.95 -3.82 -10.64
N ALA A 102 -17.61 -2.85 -10.00
CA ALA A 102 -16.99 -1.99 -9.00
C ALA A 102 -16.90 -2.73 -7.66
N LEU A 103 -15.79 -2.50 -6.96
CA LEU A 103 -15.60 -2.92 -5.56
C LEU A 103 -16.15 -1.86 -4.60
N ASP A 104 -16.40 -2.25 -3.35
CA ASP A 104 -16.74 -1.30 -2.28
C ASP A 104 -15.61 -0.31 -2.07
N GLU A 105 -15.94 0.96 -1.85
CA GLU A 105 -14.98 2.05 -1.73
C GLU A 105 -14.58 2.30 -0.28
N LEU A 106 -13.40 2.88 -0.07
CA LEU A 106 -12.89 3.28 1.24
C LEU A 106 -12.34 4.71 1.18
N ASP A 107 -12.89 5.61 2.01
CA ASP A 107 -12.38 6.97 2.18
C ASP A 107 -11.47 7.04 3.42
N ILE A 108 -10.25 7.55 3.24
CA ILE A 108 -9.28 7.76 4.31
C ILE A 108 -8.88 9.23 4.35
N THR A 109 -9.13 9.87 5.49
CA THR A 109 -8.58 11.20 5.78
C THR A 109 -7.32 11.05 6.63
N GLU A 110 -6.21 11.59 6.15
CA GLU A 110 -4.93 11.54 6.85
C GLU A 110 -4.73 12.80 7.68
N SER A 111 -4.13 12.66 8.85
CA SER A 111 -3.69 13.77 9.67
C SER A 111 -2.25 13.57 10.17
N GLN A 112 -1.59 14.66 10.56
CA GLN A 112 -0.26 14.55 11.15
C GLN A 112 -0.26 13.71 12.43
N GLU A 113 -1.33 13.79 13.23
CA GLU A 113 -1.48 12.98 14.44
C GLU A 113 -1.56 11.47 14.11
N ILE A 114 -2.33 11.09 13.08
CA ILE A 114 -2.42 9.71 12.63
C ILE A 114 -1.07 9.21 12.09
N MET A 115 -0.36 10.03 11.32
CA MET A 115 0.98 9.70 10.82
C MET A 115 1.97 9.52 11.97
N ASN A 116 1.92 10.37 12.99
CA ASN A 116 2.75 10.26 14.19
C ASN A 116 2.48 8.96 14.93
N ARG A 117 1.21 8.63 15.19
CA ARG A 117 0.82 7.37 15.87
C ARG A 117 1.30 6.13 15.11
N LYS A 118 1.16 6.11 13.77
CA LYS A 118 1.68 5.01 12.94
C LYS A 118 3.19 4.87 13.03
N ASN A 119 3.91 6.00 13.05
CA ASN A 119 5.35 5.99 13.19
C ASN A 119 5.79 5.47 14.57
N ASP A 120 5.13 5.90 15.63
CA ASP A 120 5.42 5.45 17.00
C ASP A 120 5.17 3.94 17.16
N PHE A 121 4.07 3.44 16.63
CA PHE A 121 3.77 2.00 16.59
C PHE A 121 4.86 1.21 15.86
N ARG A 122 5.23 1.66 14.66
CA ARG A 122 6.25 1.00 13.82
C ARG A 122 7.61 0.96 14.52
N LEU A 123 7.98 2.00 15.26
CA LEU A 123 9.25 2.10 15.94
C LEU A 123 9.27 1.42 17.31
N ALA A 124 8.13 0.94 17.81
CA ALA A 124 8.00 0.35 19.14
C ALA A 124 8.61 1.23 20.24
N GLY A 125 8.31 2.53 20.21
CA GLY A 125 8.82 3.53 21.16
C GLY A 125 10.26 3.99 20.92
N ARG A 126 10.95 3.50 19.88
CA ARG A 126 12.27 4.02 19.50
C ARG A 126 12.11 5.36 18.80
N ARG A 127 12.91 6.35 19.20
CA ARG A 127 12.95 7.65 18.53
C ARG A 127 13.52 7.54 17.12
N ASN A 128 12.86 8.23 16.19
CA ASN A 128 13.39 8.51 14.87
C ASN A 128 13.26 10.01 14.66
N ASP A 129 14.29 10.74 15.05
CA ASP A 129 14.27 12.20 15.20
C ASP A 129 14.26 12.95 13.85
N SER A 130 14.46 12.26 12.72
CA SER A 130 14.48 12.90 11.40
C SER A 130 13.91 11.96 10.34
N ASN A 131 12.66 12.15 9.98
CA ASN A 131 12.02 11.40 8.91
C ASN A 131 10.95 12.23 8.18
N ILE A 132 10.67 11.86 6.93
CA ILE A 132 9.73 12.57 6.05
C ILE A 132 8.26 12.39 6.44
N HIS A 133 7.96 11.65 7.49
CA HIS A 133 6.57 11.35 7.88
C HIS A 133 6.11 12.17 9.08
N THR A 134 7.03 12.50 10.00
CA THR A 134 6.68 13.12 11.29
C THR A 134 7.50 14.36 11.63
N ASP A 135 8.61 14.62 10.93
CA ASP A 135 9.45 15.80 11.11
C ASP A 135 9.25 16.75 9.93
N GLU A 136 8.47 17.80 10.15
CA GLU A 136 8.12 18.75 9.11
C GLU A 136 9.32 19.53 8.57
N GLU A 137 10.23 19.95 9.44
CA GLU A 137 11.43 20.71 9.05
C GLU A 137 12.38 19.84 8.21
N PHE A 138 12.55 18.58 8.61
CA PHE A 138 13.28 17.61 7.81
C PHE A 138 12.59 17.33 6.47
N ALA A 139 11.28 17.16 6.49
CA ALA A 139 10.50 16.86 5.28
C ALA A 139 10.52 18.01 4.27
N LYS A 140 10.49 19.28 4.72
CA LYS A 140 10.62 20.46 3.85
C LYS A 140 11.94 20.49 3.06
N GLN A 141 13.00 19.90 3.61
CA GLN A 141 14.32 19.84 2.95
C GLN A 141 14.41 18.67 1.94
N ASN A 142 13.46 17.74 1.96
CA ASN A 142 13.45 16.55 1.12
C ASN A 142 12.57 16.71 -0.12
N ILE A 143 12.56 15.67 -0.98
CA ILE A 143 11.89 15.71 -2.30
C ILE A 143 10.40 16.01 -2.25
N PHE A 144 9.73 15.73 -1.12
CA PHE A 144 8.30 15.97 -0.98
C PHE A 144 7.96 17.38 -0.48
N ALA A 145 8.95 18.15 -0.01
CA ALA A 145 8.80 19.50 0.51
C ALA A 145 7.79 19.66 1.67
N GLY A 146 7.48 18.59 2.36
CA GLY A 146 6.54 18.51 3.48
C GLY A 146 6.28 17.07 3.87
N THR A 147 5.63 16.87 5.01
CA THR A 147 5.32 15.53 5.52
C THR A 147 4.37 14.77 4.58
N THR A 148 4.51 13.46 4.56
CA THR A 148 3.68 12.55 3.76
C THR A 148 3.50 11.23 4.49
N ASN A 149 2.36 10.57 4.25
CA ASN A 149 2.11 9.23 4.75
C ASN A 149 3.16 8.24 4.20
N SER A 150 3.46 7.20 4.95
CA SER A 150 4.39 6.18 4.49
C SER A 150 3.76 5.30 3.39
N GLY A 151 4.58 4.87 2.43
CA GLY A 151 4.12 3.99 1.36
C GLY A 151 3.48 2.69 1.86
N PRO A 152 4.09 1.97 2.82
CA PRO A 152 3.46 0.79 3.43
C PRO A 152 2.11 1.09 4.10
N ALA A 153 1.94 2.24 4.75
CA ALA A 153 0.65 2.62 5.33
C ALA A 153 -0.40 2.91 4.24
N THR A 154 -0.02 3.55 3.13
CA THR A 154 -0.92 3.72 1.99
C THR A 154 -1.31 2.37 1.38
N MET A 155 -0.37 1.42 1.31
CA MET A 155 -0.63 0.06 0.84
C MET A 155 -1.61 -0.69 1.75
N SER A 156 -1.53 -0.49 3.08
CA SER A 156 -2.47 -1.09 4.01
C SER A 156 -3.91 -0.57 3.86
N TYR A 157 -4.10 0.65 3.37
CA TYR A 157 -5.44 1.15 3.05
C TYR A 157 -6.03 0.49 1.80
N VAL A 158 -5.19 0.18 0.81
CA VAL A 158 -5.61 -0.63 -0.34
C VAL A 158 -6.02 -2.02 0.11
N ASP A 159 -5.25 -2.64 1.00
CA ASP A 159 -5.56 -3.94 1.61
C ASP A 159 -6.89 -3.90 2.38
N GLN A 160 -7.11 -2.86 3.21
CA GLN A 160 -8.36 -2.66 3.93
C GLN A 160 -9.57 -2.52 2.97
N MET A 161 -9.41 -1.74 1.91
CA MET A 161 -10.44 -1.57 0.88
C MET A 161 -10.78 -2.91 0.21
N LEU A 162 -9.78 -3.68 -0.17
CA LEU A 162 -9.98 -5.02 -0.74
C LEU A 162 -10.66 -5.96 0.27
N GLY A 163 -10.33 -5.85 1.56
CA GLY A 163 -10.95 -6.61 2.65
C GLY A 163 -12.46 -6.36 2.84
N LEU A 164 -13.02 -5.29 2.25
CA LEU A 164 -14.48 -5.08 2.21
C LEU A 164 -15.18 -6.06 1.26
N SER A 165 -14.47 -6.55 0.26
CA SER A 165 -15.01 -7.40 -0.81
C SER A 165 -14.43 -8.83 -0.80
N PHE A 166 -13.28 -9.06 -0.19
CA PHE A 166 -12.57 -10.33 -0.19
C PHE A 166 -12.29 -10.83 1.23
N PRO A 167 -12.48 -12.12 1.50
CA PRO A 167 -12.05 -12.68 2.78
C PRO A 167 -10.52 -12.72 2.88
N VAL A 168 -10.01 -12.68 4.10
CA VAL A 168 -8.55 -12.74 4.38
C VAL A 168 -7.88 -13.96 3.71
N SER A 169 -8.60 -15.09 3.59
CA SER A 169 -8.09 -16.28 2.90
C SER A 169 -7.73 -16.04 1.42
N SER A 170 -8.36 -15.06 0.76
CA SER A 170 -8.06 -14.71 -0.63
C SER A 170 -6.62 -14.26 -0.85
N PHE A 171 -6.02 -13.68 0.18
CA PHE A 171 -4.61 -13.30 0.17
C PHE A 171 -3.70 -14.50 0.40
N TYR A 172 -3.93 -15.28 1.44
CA TYR A 172 -3.07 -16.42 1.83
C TYR A 172 -3.10 -17.61 0.87
N LEU A 173 -4.12 -17.75 0.06
CA LEU A 173 -4.23 -18.83 -0.93
C LEU A 173 -3.51 -18.52 -2.25
N GLY A 174 -2.48 -17.70 -2.20
CA GLY A 174 -1.68 -17.34 -3.36
C GLY A 174 -2.10 -16.03 -4.01
N GLY A 175 -2.63 -15.10 -3.21
CA GLY A 175 -2.90 -13.74 -3.64
C GLY A 175 -1.63 -12.90 -3.79
N ASN A 176 -1.74 -11.82 -4.55
CA ASN A 176 -0.71 -10.78 -4.62
C ASN A 176 -1.33 -9.39 -4.62
N LEU A 177 -0.53 -8.40 -4.23
CA LEU A 177 -0.86 -6.99 -4.30
C LEU A 177 0.38 -6.20 -4.69
N LEU A 178 0.32 -5.49 -5.82
CA LEU A 178 1.32 -4.51 -6.24
C LEU A 178 0.74 -3.11 -6.08
N MET A 179 1.38 -2.25 -5.28
CA MET A 179 1.02 -0.85 -5.14
C MET A 179 2.17 0.07 -5.59
N ARG A 180 1.83 1.07 -6.39
CA ARG A 180 2.73 2.15 -6.84
C ARG A 180 2.28 3.46 -6.20
N ALA A 181 3.20 4.14 -5.53
CA ALA A 181 2.99 5.49 -5.04
C ALA A 181 3.18 6.50 -6.19
N ILE A 182 2.21 7.36 -6.42
CA ILE A 182 2.21 8.32 -7.53
C ILE A 182 2.37 9.75 -7.01
N THR A 183 1.42 10.22 -6.19
CA THR A 183 1.45 11.53 -5.56
C THR A 183 1.52 11.38 -4.04
N PRO A 184 2.26 12.24 -3.32
CA PRO A 184 2.31 12.16 -1.86
C PRO A 184 0.93 12.24 -1.22
N PHE A 185 0.66 11.34 -0.29
CA PHE A 185 -0.53 11.38 0.56
C PHE A 185 -0.20 12.20 1.81
N ARG A 186 -0.74 13.40 1.92
CA ARG A 186 -0.36 14.39 2.94
C ARG A 186 -1.36 14.48 4.07
N SER A 187 -0.95 15.10 5.17
CA SER A 187 -1.87 15.55 6.21
C SER A 187 -2.93 16.48 5.61
N GLY A 188 -4.19 16.29 5.97
CA GLY A 188 -5.35 17.01 5.43
C GLY A 188 -5.89 16.45 4.12
N ASP A 189 -5.23 15.48 3.50
CA ASP A 189 -5.79 14.81 2.32
C ASP A 189 -6.83 13.78 2.73
N THR A 190 -7.93 13.75 1.97
CA THR A 190 -8.89 12.64 1.95
C THR A 190 -8.73 11.90 0.64
N VAL A 191 -8.34 10.64 0.73
CA VAL A 191 -8.14 9.77 -0.43
C VAL A 191 -9.25 8.74 -0.48
N ARG A 192 -9.94 8.68 -1.61
CA ARG A 192 -10.89 7.63 -1.94
C ARG A 192 -10.18 6.50 -2.65
N PHE A 193 -10.19 5.33 -2.05
CA PHE A 193 -9.74 4.09 -2.67
C PHE A 193 -10.95 3.43 -3.33
N GLN A 194 -10.85 3.24 -4.65
CA GLN A 194 -11.91 2.66 -5.48
C GLN A 194 -11.33 1.63 -6.42
N GLY A 195 -12.01 0.52 -6.62
CA GLY A 195 -11.50 -0.60 -7.40
C GLY A 195 -12.51 -1.16 -8.38
N LYS A 196 -11.98 -1.93 -9.33
CA LYS A 196 -12.75 -2.69 -10.32
C LYS A 196 -12.16 -4.07 -10.53
N ILE A 197 -13.03 -5.01 -10.86
CA ILE A 197 -12.64 -6.33 -11.38
C ILE A 197 -12.13 -6.16 -12.81
N MET A 198 -10.88 -6.55 -13.04
CA MET A 198 -10.21 -6.44 -14.34
C MET A 198 -10.08 -7.77 -15.05
N GLY A 199 -10.11 -8.87 -14.30
CA GLY A 199 -9.99 -10.22 -14.81
C GLY A 199 -10.66 -11.24 -13.89
N LYS A 200 -11.08 -12.36 -14.48
CA LYS A 200 -11.70 -13.49 -13.81
C LYS A 200 -11.22 -14.75 -14.49
N SER A 201 -10.60 -15.64 -13.76
CA SER A 201 -10.07 -16.89 -14.31
C SER A 201 -10.31 -18.06 -13.36
N GLU A 202 -10.47 -19.24 -13.96
CA GLU A 202 -10.51 -20.52 -13.25
C GLU A 202 -9.63 -21.51 -14.00
N ASP A 203 -8.62 -22.03 -13.31
CA ASP A 203 -7.71 -23.03 -13.85
C ASP A 203 -7.41 -24.09 -12.79
N ALA A 204 -7.56 -25.38 -13.15
CA ALA A 204 -7.35 -26.52 -12.27
C ALA A 204 -8.05 -26.39 -10.90
N GLY A 205 -9.24 -25.77 -10.88
CA GLY A 205 -10.03 -25.53 -9.67
C GLY A 205 -9.55 -24.34 -8.81
N LYS A 206 -8.52 -23.62 -9.24
CA LYS A 206 -8.09 -22.37 -8.64
C LYS A 206 -8.82 -21.20 -9.31
N LYS A 207 -9.62 -20.49 -8.55
CA LYS A 207 -10.37 -19.31 -8.98
C LYS A 207 -9.63 -18.05 -8.59
N LEU A 208 -9.42 -17.13 -9.53
CA LEU A 208 -8.73 -15.87 -9.32
C LEU A 208 -9.57 -14.69 -9.82
N LEU A 209 -9.59 -13.62 -9.05
CA LEU A 209 -10.08 -12.31 -9.48
C LEU A 209 -8.91 -11.34 -9.53
N GLU A 210 -8.75 -10.70 -10.68
CA GLU A 210 -7.79 -9.61 -10.85
C GLU A 210 -8.50 -8.28 -10.65
N CYS A 211 -7.90 -7.41 -9.83
CA CYS A 211 -8.47 -6.12 -9.47
C CYS A 211 -7.48 -5.01 -9.74
N GLN A 212 -7.98 -3.84 -10.12
CA GLN A 212 -7.20 -2.61 -10.09
C GLN A 212 -7.84 -1.64 -9.11
N VAL A 213 -7.03 -1.07 -8.22
CA VAL A 213 -7.45 -0.07 -7.22
C VAL A 213 -6.71 1.24 -7.46
N LYS A 214 -7.45 2.35 -7.45
CA LYS A 214 -6.93 3.71 -7.52
C LYS A 214 -7.23 4.43 -6.21
N GLY A 215 -6.22 5.07 -5.62
CA GLY A 215 -6.40 6.06 -4.56
C GLY A 215 -6.40 7.45 -5.19
N ILE A 216 -7.50 8.20 -5.06
CA ILE A 216 -7.67 9.54 -5.64
C ILE A 216 -7.98 10.50 -4.50
N ASN A 217 -7.24 11.60 -4.38
CA ASN A 217 -7.49 12.59 -3.34
C ASN A 217 -8.60 13.59 -3.73
N GLN A 218 -8.97 14.46 -2.79
CA GLN A 218 -10.01 15.46 -2.98
C GLN A 218 -9.73 16.48 -4.10
N ARG A 219 -8.49 16.57 -4.57
CA ARG A 219 -8.10 17.43 -5.71
C ARG A 219 -8.14 16.68 -7.06
N GLY A 220 -8.59 15.42 -7.06
CA GLY A 220 -8.60 14.58 -8.25
C GLY A 220 -7.23 14.01 -8.64
N GLU A 221 -6.22 14.13 -7.78
CA GLU A 221 -4.88 13.60 -8.04
C GLU A 221 -4.80 12.12 -7.71
N LEU A 222 -4.14 11.35 -8.58
CA LEU A 222 -3.86 9.94 -8.34
C LEU A 222 -2.74 9.82 -7.29
N VAL A 223 -3.07 9.31 -6.11
CA VAL A 223 -2.15 9.08 -4.99
C VAL A 223 -1.47 7.71 -5.12
N SER A 224 -2.25 6.69 -5.47
CA SER A 224 -1.75 5.33 -5.66
C SER A 224 -2.47 4.60 -6.78
N LEU A 225 -1.75 3.67 -7.41
CA LEU A 225 -2.29 2.71 -8.37
C LEU A 225 -1.87 1.31 -7.96
N SER A 226 -2.82 0.43 -7.80
CA SER A 226 -2.58 -0.94 -7.35
C SER A 226 -3.22 -1.95 -8.26
N ASP A 227 -2.53 -3.08 -8.44
CA ASP A 227 -3.05 -4.27 -9.09
C ASP A 227 -3.02 -5.41 -8.06
N ALA A 228 -4.09 -6.17 -7.95
CA ALA A 228 -4.19 -7.31 -7.06
C ALA A 228 -4.72 -8.54 -7.81
N SER A 229 -4.22 -9.71 -7.44
CA SER A 229 -4.79 -11.00 -7.84
C SER A 229 -5.14 -11.77 -6.57
N LEU A 230 -6.42 -12.06 -6.38
CA LEU A 230 -6.96 -12.63 -5.15
C LEU A 230 -7.62 -13.97 -5.41
N ALA A 231 -7.22 -14.97 -4.61
CA ALA A 231 -7.78 -16.31 -4.72
C ALA A 231 -9.19 -16.36 -4.11
N MET A 232 -10.13 -16.91 -4.86
CA MET A 232 -11.47 -17.17 -4.35
C MET A 232 -11.55 -18.61 -3.84
N GLY A 233 -12.07 -18.78 -2.62
CA GLY A 233 -12.28 -20.10 -2.04
C GLY A 233 -13.18 -21.00 -2.88
N LYS A 234 -13.12 -22.29 -2.57
CA LYS A 234 -14.02 -23.28 -3.17
C LYS A 234 -15.46 -23.04 -2.75
#